data_2dffa46b8df1c27c9ec0fe7b11025fc0
#
_entry.id   2dffa46b8df1c27c9ec0fe7b11025fc0
#
_cell.length_a   1.000
_cell.length_b   1.000
_cell.length_c   1.000
_cell.angle_alpha   90.00
_cell.angle_beta   90.00
_cell.angle_gamma   90.00
#
_symmetry.space_group_name_H-M   'P 1'
#
loop_
_entity.id
_entity.type
_entity.pdbx_description
1 polymer ?
#
loop_
_entity_poly.entity_id
_entity_poly.type
_entity_poly.pdbx_seq_one_letter_code
_entity_poly.pdbx_strand_id
1 'polypeptide(L)'
;SLTHLFSLLLFLCLATFNQAQGQNNGATQSLQEDEDSLLSIAPLVISSTSDSAKFAAADALMQQLQEVLSNPASFDYEFANLRMSTVAIASHPKADVKLFTFNIILKNGVFHQYGLIQRKTKTGIALYPLHDTAQNLPKEVKETTLENNQWIGGLYYQLFPHKVKGKTYYIVMVFDGHNLNSNRS
;
A
#
# COMPACT_ATOMS: atom_id res chain seq x y z
N SER A 1 -49.98 23.51 -10.87
CA SER A 1 -50.37 23.31 -9.51
C SER A 1 -49.18 22.82 -8.68
N LEU A 2 -49.05 23.33 -7.49
CA LEU A 2 -47.86 23.18 -6.61
C LEU A 2 -47.59 21.72 -6.22
N THR A 3 -48.58 20.89 -6.20
CA THR A 3 -48.50 19.46 -5.84
C THR A 3 -47.76 18.61 -6.86
N HIS A 4 -47.81 18.94 -8.15
CA HIS A 4 -47.06 18.21 -9.19
C HIS A 4 -45.59 18.57 -9.21
N LEU A 5 -45.22 19.80 -8.81
CA LEU A 5 -43.85 20.23 -8.73
C LEU A 5 -43.08 19.53 -7.58
N PHE A 6 -43.74 19.35 -6.43
CA PHE A 6 -43.17 18.64 -5.28
C PHE A 6 -42.95 17.13 -5.55
N SER A 7 -43.88 16.50 -6.28
CA SER A 7 -43.73 15.08 -6.65
C SER A 7 -42.59 14.85 -7.62
N LEU A 8 -42.36 15.78 -8.56
CA LEU A 8 -41.24 15.68 -9.54
C LEU A 8 -39.87 15.87 -8.89
N LEU A 9 -39.75 16.81 -7.93
CA LEU A 9 -38.52 17.02 -7.18
C LEU A 9 -38.16 15.81 -6.29
N LEU A 10 -39.13 15.17 -5.66
CA LEU A 10 -38.93 13.98 -4.84
C LEU A 10 -38.44 12.79 -5.68
N PHE A 11 -38.99 12.62 -6.89
CA PHE A 11 -38.56 11.56 -7.82
C PHE A 11 -37.13 11.78 -8.36
N LEU A 12 -36.75 13.04 -8.61
CA LEU A 12 -35.38 13.38 -9.05
C LEU A 12 -34.34 13.11 -7.95
N CYS A 13 -34.66 13.42 -6.69
CA CYS A 13 -33.77 13.13 -5.55
C CYS A 13 -33.58 11.62 -5.31
N LEU A 14 -34.67 10.81 -5.49
CA LEU A 14 -34.57 9.37 -5.35
C LEU A 14 -33.76 8.70 -6.47
N ALA A 15 -33.88 9.22 -7.71
CA ALA A 15 -33.10 8.71 -8.84
C ALA A 15 -31.61 8.98 -8.69
N THR A 16 -31.20 10.17 -8.23
CA THR A 16 -29.80 10.51 -8.00
C THR A 16 -29.21 9.73 -6.83
N PHE A 17 -29.97 9.45 -5.78
CA PHE A 17 -29.50 8.64 -4.64
C PHE A 17 -29.24 7.18 -5.04
N ASN A 18 -30.08 6.57 -5.86
CA ASN A 18 -29.89 5.21 -6.35
C ASN A 18 -28.69 5.09 -7.31
N GLN A 19 -28.41 6.12 -8.13
CA GLN A 19 -27.21 6.12 -8.99
C GLN A 19 -25.92 6.23 -8.18
N ALA A 20 -25.89 7.03 -7.13
CA ALA A 20 -24.71 7.15 -6.27
C ALA A 20 -24.41 5.86 -5.49
N GLN A 21 -25.43 5.14 -5.04
CA GLN A 21 -25.25 3.82 -4.39
C GLN A 21 -24.79 2.75 -5.38
N GLY A 22 -25.28 2.73 -6.60
CA GLY A 22 -24.86 1.78 -7.63
C GLY A 22 -23.38 1.97 -8.04
N GLN A 23 -22.92 3.20 -8.14
CA GLN A 23 -21.51 3.50 -8.46
C GLN A 23 -20.57 3.12 -7.31
N ASN A 24 -20.93 3.38 -6.05
CA ASN A 24 -20.11 2.98 -4.91
C ASN A 24 -20.02 1.45 -4.77
N ASN A 25 -21.10 0.72 -4.98
CA ASN A 25 -21.08 -0.74 -4.93
C ASN A 25 -20.21 -1.35 -6.03
N GLY A 26 -20.26 -0.83 -7.26
CA GLY A 26 -19.42 -1.28 -8.36
C GLY A 26 -17.92 -1.02 -8.11
N ALA A 27 -17.59 0.16 -7.60
CA ALA A 27 -16.18 0.50 -7.28
C ALA A 27 -15.63 -0.37 -6.12
N THR A 28 -16.44 -0.66 -5.11
CA THR A 28 -16.04 -1.54 -3.99
C THR A 28 -15.89 -2.99 -4.45
N GLN A 29 -16.78 -3.48 -5.32
CA GLN A 29 -16.67 -4.82 -5.88
C GLN A 29 -15.42 -4.97 -6.75
N SER A 30 -15.10 -3.98 -7.58
CA SER A 30 -13.85 -3.95 -8.36
C SER A 30 -12.61 -4.01 -7.49
N LEU A 31 -12.54 -3.25 -6.37
CA LEU A 31 -11.42 -3.28 -5.44
C LEU A 31 -11.32 -4.59 -4.66
N GLN A 32 -12.44 -5.28 -4.41
CA GLN A 32 -12.41 -6.62 -3.84
C GLN A 32 -11.80 -7.64 -4.82
N GLU A 33 -12.16 -7.57 -6.10
CA GLU A 33 -11.58 -8.40 -7.16
C GLU A 33 -10.07 -8.10 -7.33
N ASP A 34 -9.68 -6.83 -7.24
CA ASP A 34 -8.28 -6.40 -7.24
C ASP A 34 -7.51 -6.97 -6.03
N GLU A 35 -8.10 -6.93 -4.82
CA GLU A 35 -7.51 -7.52 -3.62
C GLU A 35 -7.37 -9.04 -3.74
N ASP A 36 -8.37 -9.73 -4.28
CA ASP A 36 -8.33 -11.18 -4.52
C ASP A 36 -7.21 -11.55 -5.53
N SER A 37 -7.00 -10.70 -6.55
CA SER A 37 -5.89 -10.85 -7.48
C SER A 37 -4.54 -10.72 -6.78
N LEU A 38 -4.34 -9.73 -5.92
CA LEU A 38 -3.14 -9.57 -5.10
C LEU A 38 -2.92 -10.78 -4.17
N LEU A 39 -4.00 -11.29 -3.55
CA LEU A 39 -3.94 -12.46 -2.68
C LEU A 39 -3.58 -13.76 -3.40
N SER A 40 -3.83 -13.85 -4.70
CA SER A 40 -3.40 -15.00 -5.51
C SER A 40 -1.88 -15.04 -5.70
N ILE A 41 -1.21 -13.88 -5.67
CA ILE A 41 0.24 -13.74 -5.89
C ILE A 41 1.00 -13.68 -4.57
N ALA A 42 0.49 -12.98 -3.56
CA ALA A 42 1.19 -12.70 -2.31
C ALA A 42 1.79 -13.95 -1.61
N PRO A 43 1.14 -15.10 -1.52
CA PRO A 43 1.75 -16.29 -0.91
C PRO A 43 2.96 -16.82 -1.66
N LEU A 44 3.05 -16.58 -2.99
CA LEU A 44 4.12 -17.10 -3.83
C LEU A 44 5.49 -16.49 -3.50
N VAL A 45 5.52 -15.28 -2.91
CA VAL A 45 6.77 -14.62 -2.49
C VAL A 45 7.50 -15.40 -1.40
N ILE A 46 6.75 -16.20 -0.62
CA ILE A 46 7.33 -17.06 0.44
C ILE A 46 7.38 -18.52 0.00
N SER A 47 6.31 -19.05 -0.62
CA SER A 47 6.15 -20.47 -0.90
C SER A 47 6.95 -20.95 -2.11
N SER A 48 7.43 -20.08 -2.99
CA SER A 48 8.25 -20.45 -4.14
C SER A 48 9.56 -21.12 -3.71
N THR A 49 9.95 -22.19 -4.42
CA THR A 49 11.06 -23.07 -4.03
C THR A 49 12.43 -22.61 -4.49
N SER A 50 12.51 -21.72 -5.48
CA SER A 50 13.76 -21.15 -5.98
C SER A 50 13.82 -19.63 -5.80
N ASP A 51 15.02 -19.07 -5.66
CA ASP A 51 15.20 -17.63 -5.54
C ASP A 51 14.69 -16.90 -6.79
N SER A 52 14.93 -17.44 -7.99
CA SER A 52 14.41 -16.86 -9.23
C SER A 52 12.88 -16.82 -9.27
N ALA A 53 12.21 -17.87 -8.79
CA ALA A 53 10.74 -17.91 -8.72
C ALA A 53 10.21 -16.92 -7.66
N LYS A 54 10.92 -16.73 -6.55
CA LYS A 54 10.59 -15.72 -5.53
C LYS A 54 10.72 -14.30 -6.07
N PHE A 55 11.80 -14.00 -6.80
CA PHE A 55 11.96 -12.70 -7.46
C PHE A 55 10.85 -12.47 -8.48
N ALA A 56 10.53 -13.45 -9.34
CA ALA A 56 9.45 -13.31 -10.31
C ALA A 56 8.08 -13.07 -9.65
N ALA A 57 7.79 -13.76 -8.54
CA ALA A 57 6.56 -13.56 -7.77
C ALA A 57 6.53 -12.16 -7.13
N ALA A 58 7.66 -11.69 -6.60
CA ALA A 58 7.77 -10.37 -5.99
C ALA A 58 7.60 -9.25 -7.03
N ASP A 59 8.20 -9.38 -8.20
CA ASP A 59 8.05 -8.42 -9.30
C ASP A 59 6.60 -8.38 -9.80
N ALA A 60 5.94 -9.56 -9.94
CA ALA A 60 4.53 -9.64 -10.30
C ALA A 60 3.63 -8.98 -9.24
N LEU A 61 3.89 -9.21 -7.95
CA LEU A 61 3.15 -8.59 -6.85
C LEU A 61 3.34 -7.07 -6.84
N MET A 62 4.56 -6.57 -7.06
CA MET A 62 4.83 -5.13 -7.14
C MET A 62 4.13 -4.48 -8.32
N GLN A 63 4.13 -5.12 -9.49
CA GLN A 63 3.41 -4.62 -10.67
C GLN A 63 1.91 -4.54 -10.40
N GLN A 64 1.31 -5.61 -9.86
CA GLN A 64 -0.12 -5.64 -9.53
C GLN A 64 -0.48 -4.62 -8.45
N LEU A 65 0.37 -4.44 -7.41
CA LEU A 65 0.18 -3.39 -6.40
C LEU A 65 0.19 -2.00 -7.03
N GLN A 66 1.11 -1.70 -7.95
CA GLN A 66 1.15 -0.41 -8.62
C GLN A 66 -0.11 -0.15 -9.46
N GLU A 67 -0.61 -1.16 -10.15
CA GLU A 67 -1.84 -1.08 -10.94
C GLU A 67 -3.04 -0.77 -10.03
N VAL A 68 -3.29 -1.60 -9.02
CA VAL A 68 -4.40 -1.46 -8.07
C VAL A 68 -4.34 -0.14 -7.31
N LEU A 69 -3.16 0.23 -6.80
CA LEU A 69 -2.98 1.42 -5.98
C LEU A 69 -2.95 2.72 -6.79
N SER A 70 -2.86 2.67 -8.12
CA SER A 70 -3.03 3.83 -8.99
C SER A 70 -4.48 4.32 -9.04
N ASN A 71 -5.45 3.45 -8.76
CA ASN A 71 -6.86 3.80 -8.64
C ASN A 71 -7.09 4.68 -7.40
N PRO A 72 -7.61 5.92 -7.52
CA PRO A 72 -7.84 6.80 -6.37
C PRO A 72 -8.72 6.20 -5.27
N ALA A 73 -9.69 5.36 -5.64
CA ALA A 73 -10.57 4.71 -4.67
C ALA A 73 -9.84 3.72 -3.75
N SER A 74 -8.71 3.16 -4.19
CA SER A 74 -7.90 2.24 -3.41
C SER A 74 -7.29 2.89 -2.15
N PHE A 75 -7.15 4.23 -2.14
CA PHE A 75 -6.61 4.91 -0.97
C PHE A 75 -7.52 4.78 0.26
N ASP A 76 -8.81 4.81 0.07
CA ASP A 76 -9.79 4.71 1.16
C ASP A 76 -10.23 3.26 1.42
N TYR A 77 -9.80 2.29 0.59
CA TYR A 77 -10.05 0.87 0.76
C TYR A 77 -9.08 0.25 1.79
N GLU A 78 -9.58 -0.63 2.68
CA GLU A 78 -8.82 -1.12 3.83
C GLU A 78 -7.82 -2.24 3.51
N PHE A 79 -8.03 -2.98 2.41
CA PHE A 79 -7.24 -4.17 2.07
C PHE A 79 -7.15 -5.16 3.24
N ALA A 80 -8.31 -5.47 3.84
CA ALA A 80 -8.36 -6.23 5.10
C ALA A 80 -7.75 -7.64 4.97
N ASN A 81 -7.99 -8.33 3.86
CA ASN A 81 -7.45 -9.66 3.62
C ASN A 81 -5.96 -9.60 3.23
N LEU A 82 -5.57 -8.63 2.41
CA LEU A 82 -4.16 -8.43 2.04
C LEU A 82 -3.31 -8.10 3.28
N ARG A 83 -3.84 -7.32 4.21
CA ARG A 83 -3.21 -7.00 5.51
C ARG A 83 -2.95 -8.24 6.36
N MET A 84 -3.74 -9.28 6.20
CA MET A 84 -3.56 -10.57 6.90
C MET A 84 -2.62 -11.53 6.15
N SER A 85 -2.10 -11.11 5.00
CA SER A 85 -1.17 -11.89 4.19
C SER A 85 0.30 -11.55 4.47
N THR A 86 1.16 -11.76 3.50
CA THR A 86 2.60 -11.45 3.55
C THR A 86 2.92 -9.96 3.33
N VAL A 87 1.92 -9.13 3.01
CA VAL A 87 2.10 -7.69 2.76
C VAL A 87 1.76 -6.90 4.01
N ALA A 88 2.77 -6.26 4.59
CA ALA A 88 2.56 -5.32 5.69
C ALA A 88 2.04 -3.98 5.14
N ILE A 89 0.95 -3.46 5.73
CA ILE A 89 0.31 -2.21 5.32
C ILE A 89 0.29 -1.26 6.51
N ALA A 90 1.12 -0.20 6.45
CA ALA A 90 1.09 0.86 7.44
C ALA A 90 0.20 2.01 6.94
N SER A 91 -0.82 2.35 7.71
CA SER A 91 -1.77 3.41 7.42
C SER A 91 -2.27 4.09 8.69
N HIS A 92 -2.83 5.29 8.55
CA HIS A 92 -3.46 6.00 9.66
C HIS A 92 -4.61 6.88 9.12
N PRO A 93 -5.78 7.00 9.80
CA PRO A 93 -6.94 7.74 9.29
C PRO A 93 -6.69 9.23 8.97
N LYS A 94 -5.69 9.84 9.61
CA LYS A 94 -5.30 11.26 9.41
C LYS A 94 -4.11 11.43 8.47
N ALA A 95 -3.61 10.37 7.85
CA ALA A 95 -2.49 10.42 6.93
C ALA A 95 -2.95 10.54 5.47
N ASP A 96 -2.16 11.24 4.66
CA ASP A 96 -2.30 11.27 3.21
C ASP A 96 -1.38 10.24 2.52
N VAL A 97 -0.78 9.33 3.30
CA VAL A 97 0.09 8.27 2.82
C VAL A 97 -0.30 6.90 3.39
N LYS A 98 -0.08 5.85 2.61
CA LYS A 98 -0.06 4.45 3.02
C LYS A 98 1.24 3.82 2.54
N LEU A 99 1.79 2.89 3.31
CA LEU A 99 2.99 2.12 2.94
C LEU A 99 2.62 0.65 2.81
N PHE A 100 3.03 0.05 1.72
CA PHE A 100 2.88 -1.37 1.44
C PHE A 100 4.28 -1.97 1.36
N THR A 101 4.60 -2.93 2.20
CA THR A 101 5.93 -3.55 2.25
C THR A 101 5.84 -5.04 2.42
N PHE A 102 6.75 -5.77 1.78
CA PHE A 102 6.92 -7.20 1.92
C PHE A 102 8.37 -7.61 1.65
N ASN A 103 8.71 -8.84 1.93
CA ASN A 103 10.04 -9.36 1.62
C ASN A 103 9.98 -10.76 1.03
N ILE A 104 11.06 -11.15 0.36
CA ILE A 104 11.39 -12.53 0.03
C ILE A 104 12.58 -12.98 0.87
N ILE A 105 12.61 -14.27 1.21
CA ILE A 105 13.71 -14.89 1.94
C ILE A 105 14.45 -15.78 0.96
N LEU A 106 15.68 -15.42 0.65
CA LEU A 106 16.52 -16.16 -0.26
C LEU A 106 17.06 -17.45 0.39
N LYS A 107 17.54 -18.39 -0.40
CA LYS A 107 18.08 -19.68 0.09
C LYS A 107 19.23 -19.52 1.07
N ASN A 108 20.02 -18.46 0.94
CA ASN A 108 21.08 -18.10 1.87
C ASN A 108 20.60 -17.43 3.16
N GLY A 109 19.27 -17.29 3.35
CA GLY A 109 18.65 -16.66 4.52
C GLY A 109 18.63 -15.13 4.49
N VAL A 110 19.11 -14.49 3.43
CA VAL A 110 19.08 -13.03 3.27
C VAL A 110 17.68 -12.59 2.86
N PHE A 111 17.22 -11.50 3.45
CA PHE A 111 15.95 -10.85 3.07
C PHE A 111 16.21 -9.84 1.96
N HIS A 112 15.34 -9.86 0.96
CA HIS A 112 15.26 -8.81 -0.05
C HIS A 112 13.92 -8.11 0.10
N GLN A 113 13.97 -6.79 0.34
CA GLN A 113 12.81 -5.99 0.73
C GLN A 113 12.17 -5.31 -0.48
N TYR A 114 10.84 -5.23 -0.46
CA TYR A 114 10.03 -4.52 -1.45
C TYR A 114 9.12 -3.53 -0.74
N GLY A 115 8.93 -2.35 -1.33
CA GLY A 115 8.07 -1.34 -0.76
C GLY A 115 7.46 -0.39 -1.79
N LEU A 116 6.29 0.12 -1.47
CA LEU A 116 5.55 1.09 -2.27
C LEU A 116 4.87 2.09 -1.34
N ILE A 117 5.11 3.39 -1.57
CA ILE A 117 4.36 4.46 -0.91
C ILE A 117 3.23 4.89 -1.84
N GLN A 118 2.01 4.83 -1.35
CA GLN A 118 0.84 5.44 -1.98
C GLN A 118 0.55 6.76 -1.29
N ARG A 119 0.45 7.84 -2.03
CA ARG A 119 0.17 9.18 -1.50
C ARG A 119 -1.04 9.81 -2.17
N LYS A 120 -2.01 10.24 -1.36
CA LYS A 120 -3.14 11.06 -1.82
C LYS A 120 -2.68 12.49 -2.04
N THR A 121 -2.88 13.01 -3.26
CA THR A 121 -2.51 14.37 -3.65
C THR A 121 -3.77 15.17 -4.03
N LYS A 122 -3.61 16.44 -4.34
CA LYS A 122 -4.72 17.27 -4.82
C LYS A 122 -5.27 16.84 -6.19
N THR A 123 -4.45 16.16 -6.98
CA THR A 123 -4.77 15.78 -8.36
C THR A 123 -5.00 14.28 -8.55
N GLY A 124 -4.94 13.48 -7.47
CA GLY A 124 -5.10 12.03 -7.52
C GLY A 124 -4.09 11.30 -6.63
N ILE A 125 -3.65 10.14 -7.07
CA ILE A 125 -2.66 9.31 -6.37
C ILE A 125 -1.29 9.48 -6.98
N ALA A 126 -0.26 9.57 -6.13
CA ALA A 126 1.14 9.41 -6.50
C ALA A 126 1.69 8.14 -5.85
N LEU A 127 2.44 7.35 -6.62
CA LEU A 127 3.10 6.13 -6.18
C LEU A 127 4.62 6.31 -6.20
N TYR A 128 5.29 5.87 -5.14
CA TYR A 128 6.73 5.93 -5.00
C TYR A 128 7.26 4.53 -4.65
N PRO A 129 7.78 3.78 -5.64
CA PRO A 129 8.49 2.53 -5.36
C PRO A 129 9.72 2.78 -4.49
N LEU A 130 9.94 1.91 -3.51
CA LEU A 130 11.11 1.93 -2.64
C LEU A 130 12.09 0.87 -3.13
N HIS A 131 13.34 1.28 -3.33
CA HIS A 131 14.40 0.40 -3.80
C HIS A 131 15.32 0.02 -2.64
N ASP A 132 15.37 -1.27 -2.32
CA ASP A 132 16.25 -1.81 -1.29
C ASP A 132 17.73 -1.69 -1.73
N THR A 133 18.43 -0.78 -1.09
CA THR A 133 19.87 -0.54 -1.31
C THR A 133 20.70 -0.84 -0.07
N ALA A 134 20.12 -1.55 0.89
CA ALA A 134 20.71 -1.83 2.18
C ALA A 134 22.14 -2.39 2.12
N GLN A 135 22.43 -3.19 1.09
CA GLN A 135 23.78 -3.76 0.89
C GLN A 135 24.83 -2.74 0.44
N ASN A 136 24.40 -1.60 -0.10
CA ASN A 136 25.27 -0.58 -0.71
C ASN A 136 25.46 0.65 0.18
N LEU A 137 24.77 0.72 1.33
CA LEU A 137 24.85 1.88 2.22
C LEU A 137 25.93 1.71 3.29
N PRO A 138 26.60 2.80 3.72
CA PRO A 138 27.51 2.77 4.85
C PRO A 138 26.82 2.28 6.12
N LYS A 139 27.55 1.59 7.01
CA LYS A 139 27.02 1.06 8.28
C LYS A 139 26.47 2.14 9.24
N GLU A 140 26.79 3.40 9.03
CA GLU A 140 26.47 4.54 9.90
C GLU A 140 25.37 5.43 9.31
N VAL A 141 24.26 4.84 8.83
CA VAL A 141 23.16 5.60 8.17
C VAL A 141 22.13 6.14 9.18
N LYS A 142 22.36 6.02 10.49
CA LYS A 142 21.36 6.31 11.54
C LYS A 142 20.80 7.74 11.54
N GLU A 143 21.50 8.71 10.94
CA GLU A 143 21.12 10.13 10.97
C GLU A 143 21.06 10.77 9.56
N THR A 144 21.02 9.97 8.50
CA THR A 144 21.05 10.46 7.12
C THR A 144 19.65 10.50 6.52
N THR A 145 19.32 11.57 5.78
CA THR A 145 18.12 11.61 4.96
C THR A 145 18.35 10.77 3.70
N LEU A 146 17.47 9.80 3.49
CA LEU A 146 17.51 8.92 2.33
C LEU A 146 16.34 9.25 1.38
N GLU A 147 16.61 9.13 0.09
CA GLU A 147 15.58 9.21 -0.96
C GLU A 147 14.92 7.83 -1.16
N ASN A 148 13.80 7.78 -1.89
CA ASN A 148 13.09 6.52 -2.16
C ASN A 148 13.94 5.46 -2.90
N ASN A 149 14.95 5.89 -3.64
CA ASN A 149 15.94 5.03 -4.32
C ASN A 149 17.14 4.64 -3.42
N GLN A 150 17.13 5.04 -2.15
CA GLN A 150 18.16 4.74 -1.14
C GLN A 150 17.56 4.07 0.09
N TRP A 151 16.43 3.41 -0.08
CA TRP A 151 15.74 2.78 1.03
C TRP A 151 16.54 1.61 1.62
N ILE A 152 16.55 1.52 2.95
CA ILE A 152 17.31 0.49 3.69
C ILE A 152 16.52 -0.80 3.94
N GLY A 153 15.30 -0.89 3.41
CA GLY A 153 14.43 -2.04 3.60
C GLY A 153 13.62 -1.96 4.90
N GLY A 154 12.77 -2.97 5.11
CA GLY A 154 11.98 -3.14 6.31
C GLY A 154 10.49 -3.34 6.07
N LEU A 155 9.82 -4.01 7.00
CA LEU A 155 8.38 -4.19 6.99
C LEU A 155 7.72 -3.13 7.88
N TYR A 156 6.97 -2.21 7.27
CA TYR A 156 6.28 -1.13 7.96
C TYR A 156 4.88 -1.57 8.37
N TYR A 157 4.57 -1.57 9.66
CA TYR A 157 3.29 -2.05 10.19
C TYR A 157 2.46 -0.99 10.90
N GLN A 158 3.05 0.15 11.28
CA GLN A 158 2.31 1.28 11.84
C GLN A 158 2.86 2.61 11.33
N LEU A 159 1.97 3.61 11.23
CA LEU A 159 2.28 4.94 10.75
C LEU A 159 1.56 5.97 11.63
N PHE A 160 2.29 7.00 12.06
CA PHE A 160 1.76 8.09 12.88
C PHE A 160 2.09 9.44 12.25
N PRO A 161 1.08 10.26 11.87
CA PRO A 161 1.33 11.62 11.41
C PRO A 161 1.75 12.51 12.58
N HIS A 162 2.81 13.28 12.38
CA HIS A 162 3.35 14.24 13.33
C HIS A 162 3.53 15.61 12.66
N LYS A 163 2.97 16.67 13.23
CA LYS A 163 3.06 18.04 12.68
C LYS A 163 4.12 18.85 13.40
N VAL A 164 5.06 19.42 12.63
CA VAL A 164 6.09 20.35 13.11
C VAL A 164 6.12 21.57 12.22
N LYS A 165 5.90 22.76 12.81
CA LYS A 165 5.95 24.05 12.09
C LYS A 165 5.13 24.07 10.78
N GLY A 166 3.92 23.50 10.82
CA GLY A 166 2.99 23.46 9.68
C GLY A 166 3.29 22.37 8.63
N LYS A 167 4.40 21.63 8.75
CA LYS A 167 4.73 20.46 7.90
C LYS A 167 4.29 19.17 8.59
N THR A 168 3.78 18.22 7.81
CA THR A 168 3.45 16.88 8.30
C THR A 168 4.61 15.95 8.02
N TYR A 169 5.08 15.27 9.06
CA TYR A 169 6.04 14.18 9.03
C TYR A 169 5.31 12.89 9.41
N TYR A 170 5.87 11.75 9.03
CA TYR A 170 5.33 10.45 9.37
C TYR A 170 6.38 9.64 10.14
N ILE A 171 6.01 9.24 11.35
CA ILE A 171 6.80 8.29 12.14
C ILE A 171 6.27 6.91 11.80
N VAL A 172 7.14 6.00 11.45
CA VAL A 172 6.78 4.63 11.10
C VAL A 172 7.43 3.65 12.07
N MET A 173 6.68 2.61 12.43
CA MET A 173 7.25 1.46 13.13
C MET A 173 7.60 0.40 12.10
N VAL A 174 8.81 -0.12 12.18
CA VAL A 174 9.39 -1.01 11.20
C VAL A 174 9.98 -2.24 11.89
N PHE A 175 9.82 -3.40 11.25
CA PHE A 175 10.66 -4.58 11.49
C PHE A 175 11.77 -4.60 10.43
N ASP A 176 12.98 -4.35 10.87
CA ASP A 176 14.18 -4.31 10.01
C ASP A 176 14.97 -5.62 10.15
N GLY A 177 14.45 -6.69 9.54
CA GLY A 177 15.15 -7.96 9.43
C GLY A 177 16.15 -7.94 8.28
N HIS A 178 17.42 -8.26 8.55
CA HIS A 178 18.44 -8.36 7.54
C HIS A 178 18.62 -9.79 7.02
N ASN A 179 18.53 -10.76 7.92
CA ASN A 179 18.54 -12.20 7.61
C ASN A 179 17.87 -12.96 8.77
N LEU A 180 17.73 -14.29 8.62
CA LEU A 180 17.10 -15.15 9.62
C LEU A 180 17.79 -15.12 11.02
N ASN A 181 19.04 -14.69 11.09
CA ASN A 181 19.85 -14.74 12.31
C ASN A 181 20.16 -13.37 12.91
N SER A 182 19.87 -12.26 12.24
CA SER A 182 20.21 -10.92 12.71
C SER A 182 19.22 -9.85 12.23
N ASN A 183 18.92 -8.92 13.13
CA ASN A 183 18.22 -7.67 12.81
C ASN A 183 19.23 -6.54 12.75
N ARG A 184 18.93 -5.47 12.00
CA ARG A 184 19.68 -4.23 12.09
C ARG A 184 19.27 -3.51 13.37
N SER A 185 20.20 -3.15 14.18
CA SER A 185 20.01 -2.37 15.41
C SER A 185 20.42 -0.91 15.20
#